data_bc632ef61624228310bf8e5de1c2d459
#
_entry.id   bc632ef61624228310bf8e5de1c2d459
#
_cell.length_a   1.000
_cell.length_b   1.000
_cell.length_c   1.000
_cell.angle_alpha   90.00
_cell.angle_beta   90.00
_cell.angle_gamma   90.00
#
_symmetry.space_group_name_H-M   'P 1'
#
loop_
_entity.id
_entity.type
_entity.pdbx_description
1 polymer ?
#
loop_
_entity_poly.entity_id
_entity_poly.type
_entity_poly.pdbx_seq_one_letter_code
_entity_poly.pdbx_strand_id
1 'polypeptide(L)'
;ASGLEGKGMDMSKLAMIPYYGGVAGEEKAGLNCGTENCWAINAKASEADQKATMDFLVWLVTDPEASAMAVGTFGVMPYKQAAASTNPFLADANDYANNGCYTMTWVTNFQPNVDAYRNTAVSAINAYNAAPSDATWADVETAFVAGWATQYQAANNG
;
A
#
# COMPACT_ATOMS: atom_id res chain seq x y z
N ALA A 1 12.47 3.26 4.10
CA ALA A 1 13.74 4.00 4.28
C ALA A 1 14.63 3.31 5.33
N SER A 2 14.22 3.22 6.59
CA SER A 2 15.05 2.70 7.70
C SER A 2 15.68 1.32 7.45
N GLY A 3 14.98 0.40 6.79
CA GLY A 3 15.51 -0.92 6.46
C GLY A 3 16.66 -0.90 5.45
N LEU A 4 16.70 0.09 4.56
CA LEU A 4 17.78 0.29 3.58
C LEU A 4 18.95 1.04 4.23
N GLU A 5 18.66 2.06 5.01
CA GLU A 5 19.64 2.80 5.79
C GLU A 5 20.40 1.88 6.76
N GLY A 6 19.68 1.01 7.48
CA GLY A 6 20.27 0.01 8.38
C GLY A 6 21.15 -1.02 7.67
N LYS A 7 21.07 -1.13 6.34
CA LYS A 7 21.98 -1.94 5.50
C LYS A 7 23.13 -1.13 4.88
N GLY A 8 23.32 0.11 5.32
CA GLY A 8 24.39 0.99 4.86
C GLY A 8 24.17 1.61 3.49
N MET A 9 22.93 1.64 2.99
CA MET A 9 22.63 2.33 1.75
C MET A 9 22.64 3.85 1.95
N ASP A 10 23.25 4.56 0.99
CA ASP A 10 23.23 6.01 0.95
C ASP A 10 21.85 6.49 0.46
N MET A 11 21.03 6.95 1.39
CA MET A 11 19.66 7.37 1.13
C MET A 11 19.57 8.58 0.17
N SER A 12 20.64 9.38 0.07
CA SER A 12 20.68 10.51 -0.88
C SER A 12 20.74 10.09 -2.36
N LYS A 13 21.03 8.82 -2.62
CA LYS A 13 21.10 8.23 -3.97
C LYS A 13 19.85 7.42 -4.33
N LEU A 14 18.86 7.41 -3.46
CA LEU A 14 17.60 6.69 -3.65
C LEU A 14 16.47 7.69 -3.84
N ALA A 15 15.54 7.36 -4.72
CA ALA A 15 14.31 8.11 -4.93
C ALA A 15 13.14 7.15 -5.03
N MET A 16 11.96 7.60 -4.62
CA MET A 16 10.70 6.94 -4.93
C MET A 16 10.19 7.47 -6.25
N ILE A 17 9.75 6.57 -7.13
CA ILE A 17 9.09 6.93 -8.38
C ILE A 17 7.69 6.34 -8.43
N PRO A 18 6.70 7.07 -8.98
CA PRO A 18 5.37 6.52 -9.21
C PRO A 18 5.42 5.35 -10.19
N TYR A 19 4.54 4.37 -9.98
CA TYR A 19 4.40 3.26 -10.91
C TYR A 19 3.49 3.65 -12.08
N TYR A 20 4.04 3.68 -13.29
CA TYR A 20 3.27 3.88 -14.50
C TYR A 20 2.96 2.55 -15.20
N GLY A 21 1.67 2.25 -15.36
CA GLY A 21 1.20 0.99 -15.97
C GLY A 21 1.27 0.93 -17.50
N GLY A 22 1.79 1.96 -18.17
CA GLY A 22 1.92 1.97 -19.64
C GLY A 22 0.65 2.34 -20.39
N VAL A 23 -0.38 2.86 -19.71
CA VAL A 23 -1.66 3.24 -20.33
C VAL A 23 -1.58 4.71 -20.77
N ALA A 24 -1.73 4.96 -22.07
CA ALA A 24 -1.71 6.32 -22.61
C ALA A 24 -2.83 7.19 -22.00
N GLY A 25 -2.50 8.39 -21.57
CA GLY A 25 -3.38 9.31 -20.86
C GLY A 25 -3.37 9.15 -19.34
N GLU A 26 -2.70 8.12 -18.79
CA GLU A 26 -2.61 7.82 -17.37
C GLU A 26 -1.18 8.06 -16.82
N GLU A 27 -0.41 8.93 -17.47
CA GLU A 27 1.00 9.19 -17.14
C GLU A 27 1.17 9.80 -15.75
N LYS A 28 0.11 10.38 -15.20
CA LYS A 28 0.07 10.92 -13.83
C LYS A 28 -0.55 9.99 -12.79
N ALA A 29 -0.99 8.81 -13.18
CA ALA A 29 -1.34 7.76 -12.25
C ALA A 29 -0.09 7.16 -11.60
N GLY A 30 -0.25 6.41 -10.52
CA GLY A 30 0.84 5.60 -10.00
C GLY A 30 1.22 5.84 -8.55
N LEU A 31 0.59 6.77 -7.87
CA LEU A 31 0.69 6.89 -6.42
C LEU A 31 -0.32 5.93 -5.78
N ASN A 32 0.08 4.67 -5.64
CA ASN A 32 -0.76 3.68 -4.98
C ASN A 32 -0.95 4.05 -3.51
N CYS A 33 -2.20 4.26 -3.11
CA CYS A 33 -2.57 4.63 -1.76
C CYS A 33 -3.80 3.83 -1.33
N GLY A 34 -3.76 3.31 -0.11
CA GLY A 34 -4.88 2.55 0.44
C GLY A 34 -4.79 2.45 1.95
N THR A 35 -5.86 2.03 2.60
CA THR A 35 -5.87 1.74 4.04
C THR A 35 -5.29 0.35 4.25
N GLU A 36 -4.06 0.29 4.77
CA GLU A 36 -3.40 -0.98 5.11
C GLU A 36 -3.49 -1.30 6.59
N ASN A 37 -3.38 -0.28 7.43
CA ASN A 37 -3.46 -0.41 8.88
C ASN A 37 -4.52 0.54 9.42
N CYS A 38 -5.31 0.06 10.36
CA CYS A 38 -6.29 0.87 11.06
C CYS A 38 -6.35 0.49 12.54
N TRP A 39 -6.74 1.45 13.35
CA TRP A 39 -7.12 1.17 14.72
C TRP A 39 -8.63 0.96 14.79
N ALA A 40 -9.03 -0.04 15.54
CA ALA A 40 -10.44 -0.34 15.78
C ALA A 40 -10.73 -0.32 17.28
N ILE A 41 -11.82 0.32 17.65
CA ILE A 41 -12.32 0.30 19.02
C ILE A 41 -13.28 -0.88 19.14
N ASN A 42 -13.09 -1.74 20.15
CA ASN A 42 -13.97 -2.86 20.39
C ASN A 42 -15.37 -2.37 20.79
N ALA A 43 -16.33 -2.51 19.90
CA ALA A 43 -17.72 -2.11 20.14
C ALA A 43 -18.43 -2.87 21.26
N LYS A 44 -17.85 -3.98 21.74
CA LYS A 44 -18.37 -4.76 22.88
C LYS A 44 -17.68 -4.43 24.21
N ALA A 45 -16.69 -3.55 24.21
CA ALA A 45 -16.08 -3.06 25.44
C ALA A 45 -17.04 -2.13 26.19
N SER A 46 -16.79 -1.88 27.48
CA SER A 46 -17.58 -0.92 28.24
C SER A 46 -17.48 0.49 27.63
N GLU A 47 -18.48 1.33 27.81
CA GLU A 47 -18.46 2.71 27.33
C GLU A 47 -17.25 3.49 27.89
N ALA A 48 -16.84 3.22 29.13
CA ALA A 48 -15.67 3.83 29.72
C ALA A 48 -14.38 3.42 28.99
N ASP A 49 -14.23 2.14 28.64
CA ASP A 49 -13.06 1.64 27.90
C ASP A 49 -13.05 2.16 26.45
N GLN A 50 -14.21 2.22 25.79
CA GLN A 50 -14.32 2.81 24.46
C GLN A 50 -13.91 4.28 24.46
N LYS A 51 -14.39 5.04 25.46
CA LYS A 51 -14.02 6.44 25.63
C LYS A 51 -12.52 6.59 25.93
N ALA A 52 -11.97 5.81 26.83
CA ALA A 52 -10.53 5.87 27.14
C ALA A 52 -9.67 5.56 25.93
N THR A 53 -10.09 4.57 25.12
CA THR A 53 -9.41 4.22 23.87
C THR A 53 -9.46 5.38 22.86
N MET A 54 -10.62 6.03 22.72
CA MET A 54 -10.77 7.20 21.85
C MET A 54 -9.91 8.35 22.33
N ASP A 55 -9.93 8.66 23.62
CA ASP A 55 -9.12 9.73 24.22
C ASP A 55 -7.62 9.47 23.98
N PHE A 56 -7.18 8.22 24.12
CA PHE A 56 -5.81 7.81 23.80
C PHE A 56 -5.45 8.04 22.31
N LEU A 57 -6.32 7.64 21.40
CA LEU A 57 -6.08 7.81 19.95
C LEU A 57 -6.05 9.29 19.56
N VAL A 58 -6.93 10.11 20.15
CA VAL A 58 -6.91 11.57 19.95
C VAL A 58 -5.60 12.15 20.47
N TRP A 59 -5.20 11.79 21.69
CA TRP A 59 -3.91 12.25 22.26
C TRP A 59 -2.73 11.83 21.36
N LEU A 60 -2.70 10.59 20.89
CA LEU A 60 -1.62 10.06 20.05
C LEU A 60 -1.40 10.88 18.77
N VAL A 61 -2.47 11.45 18.19
CA VAL A 61 -2.38 12.23 16.94
C VAL A 61 -2.31 13.72 17.13
N THR A 62 -2.67 14.23 18.32
CA THR A 62 -2.72 15.68 18.59
C THR A 62 -1.62 16.17 19.52
N ASP A 63 -1.09 15.32 20.39
CA ASP A 63 0.05 15.66 21.23
C ASP A 63 1.34 15.63 20.40
N PRO A 64 2.18 16.70 20.44
CA PRO A 64 3.36 16.78 19.58
C PRO A 64 4.40 15.69 19.83
N GLU A 65 4.62 15.31 21.09
CA GLU A 65 5.63 14.28 21.44
C GLU A 65 5.12 12.90 21.09
N ALA A 66 3.86 12.59 21.41
CA ALA A 66 3.22 11.34 21.06
C ALA A 66 3.15 11.16 19.54
N SER A 67 2.76 12.19 18.82
CA SER A 67 2.71 12.19 17.36
C SER A 67 4.09 11.99 16.73
N ALA A 68 5.13 12.67 17.24
CA ALA A 68 6.50 12.47 16.76
C ALA A 68 7.00 11.04 17.00
N MET A 69 6.72 10.46 18.17
CA MET A 69 7.04 9.06 18.47
C MET A 69 6.30 8.09 17.54
N ALA A 70 5.01 8.30 17.31
CA ALA A 70 4.21 7.47 16.42
C ALA A 70 4.71 7.55 14.97
N VAL A 71 5.03 8.74 14.46
CA VAL A 71 5.63 8.92 13.13
C VAL A 71 7.00 8.25 13.05
N GLY A 72 7.83 8.35 14.08
CA GLY A 72 9.12 7.67 14.14
C GLY A 72 9.00 6.14 14.09
N THR A 73 7.94 5.59 14.69
CA THR A 73 7.70 4.14 14.75
C THR A 73 7.03 3.60 13.47
N PHE A 74 5.99 4.27 13.00
CA PHE A 74 5.17 3.81 11.87
C PHE A 74 5.56 4.45 10.52
N GLY A 75 6.44 5.45 10.53
CA GLY A 75 6.93 6.14 9.34
C GLY A 75 6.02 7.26 8.84
N VAL A 76 4.72 7.16 9.03
CA VAL A 76 3.73 8.16 8.64
C VAL A 76 2.46 8.05 9.49
N MET A 77 1.86 9.19 9.77
CA MET A 77 0.52 9.29 10.37
C MET A 77 -0.34 10.18 9.48
N PRO A 78 -1.41 9.66 8.86
CA PRO A 78 -2.16 10.39 7.84
C PRO A 78 -3.17 11.40 8.43
N TYR A 79 -2.79 12.15 9.44
CA TYR A 79 -3.62 13.17 10.10
C TYR A 79 -2.99 14.54 9.98
N LYS A 80 -3.82 15.58 9.82
CA LYS A 80 -3.33 16.95 9.60
C LYS A 80 -2.49 17.51 10.75
N GLN A 81 -2.74 17.06 11.99
CA GLN A 81 -2.01 17.49 13.18
C GLN A 81 -0.79 16.62 13.48
N ALA A 82 -0.61 15.52 12.77
CA ALA A 82 0.53 14.65 13.00
C ALA A 82 1.85 15.33 12.66
N ALA A 83 2.93 14.92 13.33
CA ALA A 83 4.28 15.37 13.00
C ALA A 83 4.64 14.99 11.55
N ALA A 84 5.44 15.80 10.89
CA ALA A 84 5.93 15.51 9.56
C ALA A 84 6.84 14.27 9.57
N SER A 85 6.70 13.41 8.58
CA SER A 85 7.61 12.27 8.41
C SER A 85 8.97 12.74 7.92
N THR A 86 10.03 12.13 8.45
CA THR A 86 11.41 12.31 7.96
C THR A 86 11.78 11.29 6.88
N ASN A 87 10.84 10.45 6.46
CA ASN A 87 11.08 9.45 5.42
C ASN A 87 11.23 10.14 4.04
N PRO A 88 12.40 10.08 3.39
CA PRO A 88 12.64 10.76 2.11
C PRO A 88 11.71 10.30 1.00
N PHE A 89 11.27 9.04 1.00
CA PHE A 89 10.33 8.54 0.00
C PHE A 89 8.93 9.17 0.10
N LEU A 90 8.54 9.63 1.28
CA LEU A 90 7.28 10.38 1.45
C LEU A 90 7.42 11.83 0.97
N ALA A 91 8.61 12.42 1.06
CA ALA A 91 8.88 13.72 0.43
C ALA A 91 8.73 13.62 -1.09
N ASP A 92 9.34 12.61 -1.71
CA ASP A 92 9.19 12.33 -3.15
C ASP A 92 7.71 12.14 -3.54
N ALA A 93 6.95 11.34 -2.76
CA ALA A 93 5.52 11.11 -3.01
C ALA A 93 4.71 12.41 -2.97
N ASN A 94 5.00 13.28 -1.99
CA ASN A 94 4.34 14.58 -1.87
C ASN A 94 4.69 15.49 -3.05
N ASP A 95 5.94 15.48 -3.50
CA ASP A 95 6.37 16.26 -4.66
C ASP A 95 5.65 15.79 -5.93
N TYR A 96 5.52 14.49 -6.15
CA TYR A 96 4.72 13.95 -7.26
C TYR A 96 3.25 14.35 -7.17
N ALA A 97 2.63 14.27 -5.99
CA ALA A 97 1.26 14.71 -5.78
C ALA A 97 1.08 16.21 -6.07
N ASN A 98 2.00 17.06 -5.58
CA ASN A 98 2.00 18.49 -5.83
C ASN A 98 2.19 18.83 -7.32
N ASN A 99 2.87 17.98 -8.07
CA ASN A 99 3.05 18.10 -9.52
C ASN A 99 1.92 17.45 -10.35
N GLY A 100 0.83 17.08 -9.68
CA GLY A 100 -0.41 16.62 -10.31
C GLY A 100 -0.50 15.12 -10.56
N CYS A 101 0.39 14.31 -9.96
CA CYS A 101 0.14 12.88 -9.89
C CYS A 101 -1.02 12.61 -8.92
N TYR A 102 -1.92 11.72 -9.31
CA TYR A 102 -3.06 11.35 -8.50
C TYR A 102 -2.92 9.97 -7.87
N THR A 103 -3.59 9.79 -6.75
CA THR A 103 -3.60 8.53 -6.03
C THR A 103 -4.57 7.53 -6.68
N MET A 104 -4.16 6.27 -6.73
CA MET A 104 -4.99 5.15 -7.11
C MET A 104 -5.18 4.23 -5.91
N THR A 105 -6.38 3.71 -5.74
CA THR A 105 -6.65 2.71 -4.72
C THR A 105 -6.24 1.31 -5.21
N TRP A 106 -6.00 0.42 -4.26
CA TRP A 106 -5.68 -0.97 -4.57
C TRP A 106 -6.85 -1.64 -5.31
N VAL A 107 -6.57 -2.21 -6.48
CA VAL A 107 -7.56 -2.98 -7.26
C VAL A 107 -8.11 -4.19 -6.52
N THR A 108 -7.41 -4.64 -5.47
CA THR A 108 -7.82 -5.72 -4.58
C THR A 108 -9.16 -5.47 -3.89
N ASN A 109 -9.61 -4.22 -3.79
CA ASN A 109 -10.94 -3.89 -3.29
C ASN A 109 -12.08 -4.42 -4.18
N PHE A 110 -11.79 -4.74 -5.42
CA PHE A 110 -12.74 -5.30 -6.39
C PHE A 110 -12.61 -6.83 -6.55
N GLN A 111 -11.79 -7.46 -5.74
CA GLN A 111 -11.45 -8.87 -5.85
C GLN A 111 -11.56 -9.57 -4.49
N PRO A 112 -12.48 -10.52 -4.32
CA PRO A 112 -12.77 -11.09 -3.00
C PRO A 112 -11.71 -12.06 -2.49
N ASN A 113 -10.95 -12.72 -3.35
CA ASN A 113 -9.99 -13.76 -2.97
C ASN A 113 -8.60 -13.44 -3.48
N VAL A 114 -8.09 -12.32 -3.00
CA VAL A 114 -6.82 -11.73 -3.42
C VAL A 114 -5.63 -12.67 -3.24
N ASP A 115 -5.60 -13.42 -2.15
CA ASP A 115 -4.46 -14.30 -1.87
C ASP A 115 -4.40 -15.50 -2.80
N ALA A 116 -5.54 -16.08 -3.16
CA ALA A 116 -5.61 -17.17 -4.13
C ALA A 116 -5.13 -16.71 -5.53
N TYR A 117 -5.62 -15.56 -5.99
CA TYR A 117 -5.18 -14.96 -7.24
C TYR A 117 -3.68 -14.67 -7.24
N ARG A 118 -3.20 -13.97 -6.19
CA ARG A 118 -1.79 -13.61 -6.03
C ARG A 118 -0.88 -14.83 -6.05
N ASN A 119 -1.22 -15.86 -5.31
CA ASN A 119 -0.44 -17.10 -5.26
C ASN A 119 -0.34 -17.78 -6.64
N THR A 120 -1.42 -17.79 -7.39
CA THR A 120 -1.44 -18.35 -8.76
C THR A 120 -0.55 -17.51 -9.68
N ALA A 121 -0.67 -16.19 -9.66
CA ALA A 121 0.13 -15.28 -10.48
C ALA A 121 1.63 -15.38 -10.13
N VAL A 122 1.98 -15.40 -8.84
CA VAL A 122 3.37 -15.55 -8.39
C VAL A 122 3.94 -16.91 -8.80
N SER A 123 3.15 -17.99 -8.72
CA SER A 123 3.60 -19.32 -9.14
C SER A 123 3.91 -19.36 -10.64
N ALA A 124 3.08 -18.74 -11.47
CA ALA A 124 3.31 -18.67 -12.92
C ALA A 124 4.56 -17.84 -13.25
N ILE A 125 4.76 -16.68 -12.59
CA ILE A 125 5.98 -15.87 -12.74
C ILE A 125 7.23 -16.66 -12.35
N ASN A 126 7.18 -17.39 -11.23
CA ASN A 126 8.32 -18.19 -10.78
C ASN A 126 8.64 -19.31 -11.75
N ALA A 127 7.63 -19.97 -12.33
CA ALA A 127 7.84 -20.99 -13.35
C ALA A 127 8.46 -20.39 -14.62
N TYR A 128 7.99 -19.24 -15.07
CA TYR A 128 8.59 -18.51 -16.18
C TYR A 128 10.05 -18.14 -15.90
N ASN A 129 10.35 -17.59 -14.73
CA ASN A 129 11.72 -17.22 -14.37
C ASN A 129 12.67 -18.43 -14.29
N ALA A 130 12.16 -19.59 -13.88
CA ALA A 130 12.95 -20.81 -13.80
C ALA A 130 13.23 -21.43 -15.18
N ALA A 131 12.28 -21.33 -16.12
CA ALA A 131 12.38 -21.90 -17.48
C ALA A 131 11.64 -20.99 -18.49
N PRO A 132 12.25 -19.86 -18.91
CA PRO A 132 11.61 -18.94 -19.83
C PRO A 132 11.29 -19.61 -21.19
N SER A 133 10.02 -19.54 -21.62
CA SER A 133 9.53 -20.02 -22.89
C SER A 133 8.19 -19.37 -23.22
N ASP A 134 7.76 -19.45 -24.48
CA ASP A 134 6.43 -18.98 -24.89
C ASP A 134 5.30 -19.69 -24.12
N ALA A 135 5.48 -20.97 -23.82
CA ALA A 135 4.51 -21.75 -23.06
C ALA A 135 4.39 -21.25 -21.62
N THR A 136 5.51 -21.05 -20.91
CA THR A 136 5.49 -20.54 -19.54
C THR A 136 5.05 -19.07 -19.49
N TRP A 137 5.29 -18.28 -20.53
CA TRP A 137 4.73 -16.94 -20.64
C TRP A 137 3.20 -16.97 -20.82
N ALA A 138 2.67 -17.85 -21.64
CA ALA A 138 1.23 -18.03 -21.80
C ALA A 138 0.55 -18.42 -20.47
N ASP A 139 1.22 -19.18 -19.61
CA ASP A 139 0.74 -19.49 -18.27
C ASP A 139 0.69 -18.21 -17.38
N VAL A 140 1.68 -17.32 -17.51
CA VAL A 140 1.65 -16.00 -16.82
C VAL A 140 0.45 -15.18 -17.31
N GLU A 141 0.26 -15.04 -18.62
CA GLU A 141 -0.88 -14.31 -19.18
C GLU A 141 -2.22 -14.90 -18.71
N THR A 142 -2.33 -16.22 -18.72
CA THR A 142 -3.53 -16.92 -18.23
C THR A 142 -3.77 -16.63 -16.75
N ALA A 143 -2.74 -16.71 -15.92
CA ALA A 143 -2.87 -16.43 -14.49
C ALA A 143 -3.31 -14.98 -14.21
N PHE A 144 -2.80 -14.02 -14.96
CA PHE A 144 -3.14 -12.61 -14.77
C PHE A 144 -4.52 -12.26 -15.35
N VAL A 145 -4.84 -12.68 -16.56
CA VAL A 145 -6.06 -12.25 -17.26
C VAL A 145 -7.25 -13.14 -16.89
N ALA A 146 -7.16 -14.44 -17.14
CA ALA A 146 -8.25 -15.35 -16.86
C ALA A 146 -8.43 -15.58 -15.35
N GLY A 147 -7.34 -15.60 -14.60
CA GLY A 147 -7.36 -15.66 -13.12
C GLY A 147 -8.08 -14.50 -12.51
N TRP A 148 -7.80 -13.27 -12.96
CA TRP A 148 -8.53 -12.08 -12.52
C TRP A 148 -10.02 -12.17 -12.85
N ALA A 149 -10.37 -12.49 -14.11
CA ALA A 149 -11.75 -12.60 -14.54
C ALA A 149 -12.55 -13.63 -13.72
N THR A 150 -11.93 -14.78 -13.39
CA THR A 150 -12.53 -15.80 -12.54
C THR A 150 -12.84 -15.25 -11.14
N GLN A 151 -11.91 -14.56 -10.52
CA GLN A 151 -12.12 -13.98 -9.18
C GLN A 151 -13.18 -12.87 -9.20
N TYR A 152 -13.15 -12.03 -10.23
CA TYR A 152 -14.15 -10.98 -10.40
C TYR A 152 -15.57 -11.54 -10.55
N GLN A 153 -15.73 -12.57 -11.37
CA GLN A 153 -17.02 -13.24 -11.54
C GLN A 153 -17.51 -13.91 -10.26
N ALA A 154 -16.62 -14.56 -9.51
CA ALA A 154 -16.96 -15.17 -8.24
C ALA A 154 -17.44 -14.12 -7.21
N ALA A 155 -16.90 -12.89 -7.28
CA ALA A 155 -17.31 -11.78 -6.42
C ALA A 155 -18.70 -11.24 -6.72
N ASN A 156 -19.07 -11.22 -7.99
CA ASN A 156 -20.23 -10.45 -8.44
C ASN A 156 -21.42 -11.35 -8.81
N ASN A 157 -21.24 -12.67 -8.85
CA ASN A 157 -22.28 -13.65 -9.23
C ASN A 157 -22.66 -14.60 -8.09
N GLY A 158 -22.18 -14.36 -6.86
CA GLY A 158 -22.48 -15.14 -5.66
C GLY A 158 -23.64 -14.57 -4.84
#